data_1b5d644d188afb007881a9c502f229a8
#
_entry.id   1b5d644d188afb007881a9c502f229a8
#
_cell.length_a   1.000
_cell.length_b   1.000
_cell.length_c   1.000
_cell.angle_alpha   90.00
_cell.angle_beta   90.00
_cell.angle_gamma   90.00
#
_symmetry.space_group_name_H-M   'P 1'
#
loop_
_entity.id
_entity.type
_entity.pdbx_description
1 polymer ?
#
loop_
_entity_poly.entity_id
_entity_poly.type
_entity_poly.pdbx_seq_one_letter_code
_entity_poly.pdbx_strand_id
1 'polypeptide(L)'
;MMKKLLLSVLPLLQSCAGEPPDNLGVYENKLTRCPNSPNCVSSFDNKKPHAIRPIRAKLEKIESTLATLDNANIVERSSNYIRAEFKSRFMGYVDDVEFLYDEFEGISHVRSASRVGFSDLGVNRRRVEKIRSLVE
;
A
#
# COMPACT_ATOMS: atom_id res chain seq x y z
N MET A 1 4.77 46.67 -33.22
CA MET A 1 5.17 45.23 -33.11
C MET A 1 4.51 44.60 -31.88
N MET A 2 3.44 43.88 -32.08
CA MET A 2 2.73 43.16 -31.01
C MET A 2 3.41 41.81 -30.80
N LYS A 3 4.05 41.59 -29.65
CA LYS A 3 4.55 40.29 -29.24
C LYS A 3 3.39 39.39 -28.80
N LYS A 4 3.06 38.39 -29.62
CA LYS A 4 2.11 37.35 -29.24
C LYS A 4 2.73 36.49 -28.14
N LEU A 5 2.21 36.63 -26.90
CA LEU A 5 2.51 35.75 -25.80
C LEU A 5 1.81 34.41 -26.04
N LEU A 6 2.55 33.40 -26.47
CA LEU A 6 2.04 32.03 -26.51
C LEU A 6 1.95 31.52 -25.06
N LEU A 7 0.75 31.49 -24.52
CA LEU A 7 0.46 30.80 -23.28
C LEU A 7 0.46 29.29 -23.59
N SER A 8 1.55 28.62 -23.25
CA SER A 8 1.64 27.17 -23.27
C SER A 8 0.76 26.61 -22.16
N VAL A 9 -0.43 26.14 -22.51
CA VAL A 9 -1.27 25.36 -21.60
C VAL A 9 -0.69 23.97 -21.55
N LEU A 10 0.09 23.70 -20.50
CA LEU A 10 0.55 22.35 -20.17
C LEU A 10 -0.69 21.57 -19.70
N PRO A 11 -1.10 20.47 -20.36
CA PRO A 11 -2.18 19.64 -19.82
C PRO A 11 -1.70 19.02 -18.51
N LEU A 12 -2.36 19.36 -17.43
CA LEU A 12 -2.27 18.63 -16.16
C LEU A 12 -2.81 17.22 -16.42
N LEU A 13 -1.91 16.30 -16.71
CA LEU A 13 -2.19 14.88 -16.66
C LEU A 13 -2.50 14.53 -15.20
N GLN A 14 -3.77 14.63 -14.84
CA GLN A 14 -4.25 14.10 -13.57
C GLN A 14 -4.00 12.60 -13.59
N SER A 15 -2.98 12.19 -12.84
CA SER A 15 -2.64 10.78 -12.65
C SER A 15 -3.82 10.08 -11.98
N CYS A 16 -4.33 8.98 -12.56
CA CYS A 16 -5.30 8.08 -11.92
C CYS A 16 -4.73 7.38 -10.68
N ALA A 17 -3.49 7.66 -10.33
CA ALA A 17 -2.79 7.08 -9.17
C ALA A 17 -3.42 7.47 -7.82
N GLY A 18 -4.04 8.65 -7.72
CA GLY A 18 -4.46 9.24 -6.45
C GLY A 18 -3.27 9.76 -5.64
N GLU A 19 -3.55 10.67 -4.71
CA GLU A 19 -2.54 11.16 -3.76
C GLU A 19 -2.39 10.18 -2.58
N PRO A 20 -1.18 10.03 -2.01
CA PRO A 20 -0.99 9.27 -0.78
C PRO A 20 -1.88 9.85 0.34
N PRO A 21 -2.63 9.00 1.07
CA PRO A 21 -3.45 9.49 2.17
C PRO A 21 -2.59 9.91 3.38
N ASP A 22 -3.13 10.81 4.20
CA ASP A 22 -2.42 11.36 5.37
C ASP A 22 -2.26 10.37 6.53
N ASN A 23 -2.96 9.25 6.48
CA ASN A 23 -3.01 8.25 7.55
C ASN A 23 -2.05 7.06 7.34
N LEU A 24 -1.05 7.21 6.49
CA LEU A 24 0.04 6.25 6.34
C LEU A 24 1.07 6.40 7.45
N GLY A 25 1.75 5.31 7.77
CA GLY A 25 2.80 5.29 8.79
C GLY A 25 2.37 4.64 10.10
N VAL A 26 3.24 4.77 11.09
CA VAL A 26 3.08 4.14 12.41
C VAL A 26 2.60 5.16 13.42
N TYR A 27 1.48 4.87 14.07
CA TYR A 27 0.89 5.66 15.14
C TYR A 27 0.71 4.80 16.38
N GLU A 28 1.31 5.16 17.49
CA GLU A 28 1.23 4.41 18.74
C GLU A 28 1.55 2.91 18.57
N ASN A 29 2.62 2.60 17.83
CA ASN A 29 3.05 1.24 17.47
C ASN A 29 2.03 0.41 16.68
N LYS A 30 1.16 1.05 15.92
CA LYS A 30 0.14 0.41 15.08
C LYS A 30 0.07 1.06 13.70
N LEU A 31 -0.39 0.28 12.73
CA LEU A 31 -0.88 0.80 11.46
C LEU A 31 -2.33 1.27 11.62
N THR A 32 -2.73 2.23 10.82
CA THR A 32 -4.10 2.73 10.82
C THR A 32 -5.08 1.63 10.41
N ARG A 33 -6.23 1.58 11.05
CA ARG A 33 -7.33 0.70 10.64
C ARG A 33 -7.89 1.09 9.28
N CYS A 34 -8.56 0.16 8.64
CA CYS A 34 -9.26 0.43 7.38
C CYS A 34 -10.43 1.40 7.57
N PRO A 35 -10.71 2.24 6.57
CA PRO A 35 -11.96 2.98 6.49
C PRO A 35 -13.15 2.02 6.25
N ASN A 36 -14.37 2.55 6.22
CA ASN A 36 -15.57 1.72 6.02
C ASN A 36 -15.67 1.09 4.62
N SER A 37 -14.98 1.66 3.63
CA SER A 37 -14.97 1.11 2.27
C SER A 37 -14.20 -0.21 2.19
N PRO A 38 -14.71 -1.22 1.44
CA PRO A 38 -14.15 -2.58 1.44
C PRO A 38 -12.84 -2.74 0.64
N ASN A 39 -12.22 -1.67 0.17
CA ASN A 39 -10.98 -1.64 -0.60
C ASN A 39 -9.70 -1.59 0.27
N CYS A 40 -9.76 -2.17 1.46
CA CYS A 40 -8.67 -2.16 2.43
C CYS A 40 -8.73 -3.41 3.31
N VAL A 41 -7.56 -3.99 3.60
CA VAL A 41 -7.37 -5.00 4.64
C VAL A 41 -6.28 -4.57 5.61
N SER A 42 -6.44 -4.93 6.89
CA SER A 42 -5.47 -4.62 7.94
C SER A 42 -5.47 -5.69 9.02
N SER A 43 -4.28 -6.05 9.50
CA SER A 43 -4.13 -6.98 10.63
C SER A 43 -4.47 -6.34 11.99
N PHE A 44 -4.75 -5.05 12.02
CA PHE A 44 -5.30 -4.35 13.19
C PHE A 44 -6.83 -4.28 13.19
N ASP A 45 -7.48 -4.76 12.12
CA ASP A 45 -8.93 -4.94 12.07
C ASP A 45 -9.30 -6.37 12.46
N ASN A 46 -10.43 -6.53 13.17
CA ASN A 46 -10.88 -7.82 13.71
C ASN A 46 -12.16 -8.34 13.07
N LYS A 47 -12.74 -7.61 12.10
CA LYS A 47 -13.99 -7.96 11.45
C LYS A 47 -13.86 -7.92 9.91
N LYS A 48 -14.59 -8.80 9.24
CA LYS A 48 -14.76 -8.72 7.78
C LYS A 48 -15.47 -7.43 7.38
N PRO A 49 -15.15 -6.86 6.21
CA PRO A 49 -14.25 -7.37 5.18
C PRO A 49 -12.77 -7.03 5.40
N HIS A 50 -12.41 -6.31 6.46
CA HIS A 50 -11.07 -5.71 6.63
C HIS A 50 -10.06 -6.62 7.31
N ALA A 51 -10.51 -7.51 8.20
CA ALA A 51 -9.60 -8.36 8.97
C ALA A 51 -8.74 -9.28 8.09
N ILE A 52 -7.43 -9.27 8.34
CA ILE A 52 -6.46 -10.18 7.75
C ILE A 52 -5.43 -10.57 8.81
N ARG A 53 -4.88 -11.77 8.73
CA ARG A 53 -3.83 -12.19 9.66
C ARG A 53 -2.52 -11.45 9.39
N PRO A 54 -1.70 -11.14 10.41
CA PRO A 54 -0.33 -10.70 10.21
C PRO A 54 0.50 -11.80 9.51
N ILE A 55 1.67 -11.43 9.02
CA ILE A 55 2.57 -12.31 8.26
C ILE A 55 3.69 -12.77 9.19
N ARG A 56 3.98 -14.08 9.23
CA ARG A 56 5.05 -14.67 10.01
C ARG A 56 6.39 -14.58 9.28
N ALA A 57 6.87 -13.37 9.11
CA ALA A 57 8.15 -13.11 8.47
C ALA A 57 8.77 -11.81 9.00
N LYS A 58 10.10 -11.76 8.99
CA LYS A 58 10.84 -10.52 9.23
C LYS A 58 10.78 -9.59 8.02
N LEU A 59 11.00 -8.30 8.25
CA LEU A 59 10.95 -7.29 7.19
C LEU A 59 11.97 -7.55 6.07
N GLU A 60 13.15 -8.06 6.39
CA GLU A 60 14.19 -8.35 5.40
C GLU A 60 13.70 -9.36 4.34
N LYS A 61 12.93 -10.36 4.77
CA LYS A 61 12.36 -11.34 3.84
C LYS A 61 11.20 -10.75 3.03
N ILE A 62 10.38 -9.93 3.64
CA ILE A 62 9.33 -9.17 2.94
C ILE A 62 9.96 -8.23 1.91
N GLU A 63 10.97 -7.44 2.31
CA GLU A 63 11.69 -6.51 1.45
C GLU A 63 12.29 -7.21 0.21
N SER A 64 13.02 -8.30 0.41
CA SER A 64 13.60 -9.07 -0.69
C SER A 64 12.54 -9.68 -1.61
N THR A 65 11.39 -10.07 -1.07
CA THR A 65 10.26 -10.58 -1.86
C THR A 65 9.61 -9.46 -2.68
N LEU A 66 9.36 -8.30 -2.06
CA LEU A 66 8.80 -7.14 -2.77
C LEU A 66 9.69 -6.70 -3.93
N ALA A 67 11.02 -6.79 -3.79
CA ALA A 67 11.97 -6.46 -4.84
C ALA A 67 11.86 -7.38 -6.07
N THR A 68 11.26 -8.55 -5.96
CA THR A 68 11.02 -9.47 -7.07
C THR A 68 9.70 -9.22 -7.82
N LEU A 69 8.84 -8.36 -7.28
CA LEU A 69 7.52 -8.08 -7.86
C LEU A 69 7.57 -6.86 -8.77
N ASP A 70 7.24 -7.02 -10.04
CA ASP A 70 7.35 -5.98 -11.07
C ASP A 70 6.48 -4.73 -10.79
N ASN A 71 5.37 -4.91 -10.07
CA ASN A 71 4.41 -3.84 -9.79
C ASN A 71 4.55 -3.23 -8.39
N ALA A 72 5.54 -3.66 -7.61
CA ALA A 72 5.82 -3.16 -6.27
C ALA A 72 7.02 -2.20 -6.27
N ASN A 73 6.88 -1.08 -5.56
CA ASN A 73 7.96 -0.13 -5.35
C ASN A 73 8.03 0.24 -3.87
N ILE A 74 9.15 -0.08 -3.20
CA ILE A 74 9.38 0.30 -1.81
C ILE A 74 9.71 1.78 -1.78
N VAL A 75 8.87 2.57 -1.10
CA VAL A 75 9.00 4.03 -1.01
C VAL A 75 9.44 4.53 0.36
N GLU A 76 9.34 3.68 1.39
CA GLU A 76 9.80 3.98 2.74
C GLU A 76 10.30 2.73 3.44
N ARG A 77 11.44 2.85 4.15
CA ARG A 77 12.06 1.77 4.90
C ARG A 77 12.71 2.29 6.17
N SER A 78 12.30 1.77 7.32
CA SER A 78 12.95 2.02 8.60
C SER A 78 13.25 0.70 9.33
N SER A 79 13.74 0.74 10.56
CA SER A 79 14.13 -0.47 11.31
C SER A 79 13.00 -1.50 11.45
N ASN A 80 11.76 -1.05 11.63
CA ASN A 80 10.60 -1.91 11.87
C ASN A 80 9.41 -1.66 10.92
N TYR A 81 9.58 -0.84 9.87
CA TYR A 81 8.49 -0.44 8.99
C TYR A 81 8.92 -0.42 7.53
N ILE A 82 8.04 -0.90 6.65
CA ILE A 82 8.14 -0.79 5.19
C ILE A 82 6.82 -0.24 4.67
N ARG A 83 6.90 0.72 3.73
CA ARG A 83 5.78 1.09 2.87
C ARG A 83 6.17 0.86 1.42
N ALA A 84 5.29 0.19 0.69
CA ALA A 84 5.41 -0.05 -0.74
C ALA A 84 4.16 0.44 -1.47
N GLU A 85 4.36 0.93 -2.68
CA GLU A 85 3.31 1.27 -3.61
C GLU A 85 3.16 0.15 -4.64
N PHE A 86 1.93 -0.30 -4.86
CA PHE A 86 1.59 -1.28 -5.88
C PHE A 86 0.79 -0.61 -6.98
N LYS A 87 1.32 -0.62 -8.19
CA LYS A 87 0.69 0.00 -9.34
C LYS A 87 -0.02 -1.02 -10.21
N SER A 88 -1.30 -0.78 -10.54
CA SER A 88 -2.02 -1.64 -11.46
C SER A 88 -1.49 -1.48 -12.89
N ARG A 89 -1.39 -2.62 -13.62
CA ARG A 89 -0.74 -2.67 -14.94
C ARG A 89 -1.41 -1.78 -15.99
N PHE A 90 -2.74 -1.78 -16.04
CA PHE A 90 -3.49 -1.11 -17.10
C PHE A 90 -4.03 0.26 -16.71
N MET A 91 -4.59 0.39 -15.50
CA MET A 91 -5.27 1.62 -15.07
C MET A 91 -4.34 2.59 -14.34
N GLY A 92 -3.15 2.14 -13.92
CA GLY A 92 -2.22 2.96 -13.16
C GLY A 92 -2.69 3.32 -11.75
N TYR A 93 -3.69 2.62 -11.20
CA TYR A 93 -4.11 2.79 -9.81
C TYR A 93 -2.99 2.40 -8.88
N VAL A 94 -2.82 3.16 -7.80
CA VAL A 94 -1.82 2.88 -6.78
C VAL A 94 -2.52 2.48 -5.50
N ASP A 95 -2.05 1.36 -4.94
CA ASP A 95 -2.43 0.89 -3.61
C ASP A 95 -1.22 1.02 -2.69
N ASP A 96 -1.45 1.46 -1.46
CA ASP A 96 -0.42 1.52 -0.43
C ASP A 96 -0.42 0.25 0.40
N VAL A 97 0.74 -0.34 0.57
CA VAL A 97 0.95 -1.53 1.40
C VAL A 97 1.99 -1.24 2.46
N GLU A 98 1.61 -1.44 3.70
CA GLU A 98 2.43 -1.14 4.86
C GLU A 98 2.70 -2.41 5.66
N PHE A 99 3.92 -2.55 6.16
CA PHE A 99 4.35 -3.64 7.03
C PHE A 99 5.00 -3.05 8.27
N LEU A 100 4.57 -3.51 9.44
CA LEU A 100 5.13 -3.13 10.73
C LEU A 100 5.56 -4.40 11.49
N TYR A 101 6.86 -4.54 11.71
CA TYR A 101 7.40 -5.69 12.42
C TYR A 101 7.25 -5.53 13.94
N ASP A 102 6.67 -6.54 14.56
CA ASP A 102 6.61 -6.72 16.00
C ASP A 102 7.67 -7.74 16.41
N GLU A 103 8.77 -7.25 16.98
CA GLU A 103 9.89 -8.09 17.40
C GLU A 103 9.51 -9.03 18.54
N PHE A 104 8.61 -8.61 19.42
CA PHE A 104 8.17 -9.42 20.55
C PHE A 104 7.36 -10.64 20.10
N GLU A 105 6.46 -10.48 19.16
CA GLU A 105 5.64 -11.56 18.60
C GLU A 105 6.30 -12.27 17.40
N GLY A 106 7.33 -11.68 16.79
CA GLY A 106 8.01 -12.23 15.63
C GLY A 106 7.16 -12.24 14.37
N ILE A 107 6.27 -11.28 14.22
CA ILE A 107 5.34 -11.14 13.10
C ILE A 107 5.45 -9.77 12.46
N SER A 108 5.04 -9.67 11.19
CA SER A 108 4.82 -8.39 10.53
C SER A 108 3.33 -8.12 10.40
N HIS A 109 2.86 -7.09 11.07
CA HIS A 109 1.54 -6.54 10.81
C HIS A 109 1.49 -5.99 9.41
N VAL A 110 0.31 -6.01 8.79
CA VAL A 110 0.14 -5.58 7.39
C VAL A 110 -1.14 -4.79 7.21
N ARG A 111 -1.07 -3.77 6.37
CA ARG A 111 -2.21 -3.03 5.84
C ARG A 111 -2.03 -2.86 4.35
N SER A 112 -3.07 -3.13 3.58
CA SER A 112 -3.09 -2.91 2.13
C SER A 112 -4.39 -2.23 1.73
N ALA A 113 -4.29 -1.05 1.13
CA ALA A 113 -5.43 -0.19 0.84
C ALA A 113 -5.30 0.52 -0.50
N SER A 114 -6.41 0.58 -1.23
CA SER A 114 -6.50 1.37 -2.46
C SER A 114 -6.66 2.85 -2.15
N ARG A 115 -5.98 3.70 -2.91
CA ARG A 115 -6.11 5.17 -2.79
C ARG A 115 -7.44 5.67 -3.33
N VAL A 116 -7.98 5.01 -4.34
CA VAL A 116 -9.18 5.43 -5.06
C VAL A 116 -10.20 4.30 -5.13
N GLY A 117 -11.46 4.66 -5.37
CA GLY A 117 -12.57 3.74 -5.51
C GLY A 117 -13.18 3.29 -4.18
N PHE A 118 -14.30 2.60 -4.28
CA PHE A 118 -15.01 2.06 -3.12
C PHE A 118 -14.70 0.58 -2.93
N SER A 119 -14.84 -0.23 -3.97
CA SER A 119 -14.55 -1.67 -3.94
C SER A 119 -13.32 -1.98 -4.78
N ASP A 120 -12.47 -2.89 -4.28
CA ASP A 120 -11.29 -3.39 -4.97
C ASP A 120 -11.49 -4.81 -5.55
N LEU A 121 -12.67 -5.37 -5.44
CA LEU A 121 -12.97 -6.77 -5.82
C LEU A 121 -12.02 -7.79 -5.15
N GLY A 122 -11.54 -7.49 -3.94
CA GLY A 122 -10.65 -8.34 -3.16
C GLY A 122 -9.17 -8.29 -3.56
N VAL A 123 -8.74 -7.32 -4.36
CA VAL A 123 -7.35 -7.18 -4.82
C VAL A 123 -6.38 -7.04 -3.65
N ASN A 124 -6.69 -6.19 -2.67
CA ASN A 124 -5.81 -5.98 -1.51
C ASN A 124 -5.62 -7.25 -0.69
N ARG A 125 -6.68 -8.02 -0.44
CA ARG A 125 -6.59 -9.30 0.25
C ARG A 125 -5.74 -10.31 -0.52
N ARG A 126 -6.00 -10.50 -1.81
CA ARG A 126 -5.22 -11.43 -2.64
C ARG A 126 -3.74 -11.05 -2.70
N ARG A 127 -3.43 -9.76 -2.72
CA ARG A 127 -2.05 -9.27 -2.66
C ARG A 127 -1.36 -9.71 -1.38
N VAL A 128 -1.96 -9.47 -0.23
CA VAL A 128 -1.39 -9.87 1.06
C VAL A 128 -1.22 -11.38 1.15
N GLU A 129 -2.20 -12.17 0.70
CA GLU A 129 -2.10 -13.62 0.71
C GLU A 129 -1.03 -14.14 -0.27
N LYS A 130 -0.84 -13.50 -1.41
CA LYS A 130 0.27 -13.83 -2.31
C LYS A 130 1.63 -13.54 -1.67
N ILE A 131 1.80 -12.38 -1.05
CA ILE A 131 3.04 -12.05 -0.33
C ILE A 131 3.27 -13.08 0.78
N ARG A 132 2.25 -13.40 1.56
CA ARG A 132 2.31 -14.43 2.60
C ARG A 132 2.84 -15.76 2.07
N SER A 133 2.30 -16.24 0.96
CA SER A 133 2.71 -17.51 0.35
C SER A 133 4.16 -17.54 -0.13
N LEU A 134 4.74 -16.36 -0.38
CA LEU A 134 6.14 -16.23 -0.82
C LEU A 134 7.12 -16.13 0.35
N VAL A 135 6.67 -15.73 1.54
CA VAL A 135 7.54 -15.46 2.69
C VAL A 135 7.36 -16.42 3.87
N GLU A 136 6.23 -17.06 4.02
CA GLU A 136 5.98 -18.11 5.01
C GLU A 136 6.29 -19.49 4.43
#